data_9e7a6b472a0666f40f0a88d32ea0865c
#
_entry.id   9e7a6b472a0666f40f0a88d32ea0865c
#
_cell.length_a   1.000
_cell.length_b   1.000
_cell.length_c   1.000
_cell.angle_alpha   90.00
_cell.angle_beta   90.00
_cell.angle_gamma   90.00
#
_symmetry.space_group_name_H-M   'P 1'
#
loop_
_entity.id
_entity.type
_entity.pdbx_description
1 polymer ?
#
loop_
_entity_poly.entity_id
_entity_poly.type
_entity_poly.pdbx_seq_one_letter_code
_entity_poly.pdbx_strand_id
1 'polypeptide(L)'
;PPAPPPILFLNCRVWTGGPAGLLEGASLLVSGGKVAGIGEGLVAPPGAERVDCGGAWVTPGIVDIHSHLGVFPYPGDWAANGDGNEYGASGPGNGGIMNMVRALDAIDPEDPAIEQIRSGGVTTSQVLPGSGNMMGGESVAVKMTGGPDCVGCTVKSMVIPEFRGLKMACGENTKRSEKLAGGFWPNTRMGSAYKMREQFFAVNRHDTLSPPVRSDQGVSDRQRCCCSQAKKYMQAQDDWDAACAAGNKQEVRRPKDLSLDSLVALLRGEAKLHNHCYQVHDMEMMIRLSHEFGFKIAAFHHTLESYKILPELIKEGIAAATWPDDWVGKAEGYDTSFHTPAWTVAAGAMLVLKSDHPVTDAKALMYSGARAVHYGLPQDEALKALTINAATVLGLDHRVGCEYSNGLPPRCRLTQTVAADSARDWQGRRPRRLGSPPALARRGASLGVHRGRPQAQRRPARGAAAVRRPTD
;
A
#
# COMPACT_ATOMS: atom_id res chain seq x y z
N PRO A 1 -10.15 -6.80 -30.85
CA PRO A 1 -11.51 -7.31 -30.72
C PRO A 1 -12.53 -6.17 -30.81
N PRO A 2 -13.75 -6.41 -31.35
CA PRO A 2 -14.78 -5.40 -31.37
C PRO A 2 -15.11 -4.94 -29.96
N ALA A 3 -15.51 -3.68 -29.79
CA ALA A 3 -15.93 -3.16 -28.52
C ALA A 3 -17.12 -4.00 -27.98
N PRO A 4 -17.14 -4.33 -26.69
CA PRO A 4 -18.27 -5.08 -26.13
C PRO A 4 -19.58 -4.28 -26.31
N PRO A 5 -20.72 -4.97 -26.49
CA PRO A 5 -22.00 -4.30 -26.61
C PRO A 5 -22.30 -3.46 -25.37
N PRO A 6 -23.07 -2.37 -25.48
CA PRO A 6 -23.52 -1.63 -24.32
C PRO A 6 -24.39 -2.51 -23.41
N ILE A 7 -24.35 -2.25 -22.09
CA ILE A 7 -25.16 -2.96 -21.10
C ILE A 7 -25.97 -1.91 -20.35
N LEU A 8 -27.29 -2.10 -20.29
CA LEU A 8 -28.20 -1.29 -19.46
C LEU A 8 -28.70 -2.13 -18.29
N PHE A 9 -28.23 -1.82 -17.10
CA PHE A 9 -28.74 -2.34 -15.84
C PHE A 9 -29.98 -1.55 -15.44
N LEU A 10 -31.03 -2.25 -15.04
CA LEU A 10 -32.35 -1.70 -14.68
C LEU A 10 -32.70 -2.07 -13.26
N ASN A 11 -33.52 -1.23 -12.60
CA ASN A 11 -34.08 -1.53 -11.27
C ASN A 11 -32.99 -1.89 -10.23
N CYS A 12 -31.93 -1.08 -10.18
CA CYS A 12 -30.79 -1.29 -9.30
C CYS A 12 -30.83 -0.33 -8.09
N ARG A 13 -30.17 -0.72 -7.02
CA ARG A 13 -29.70 0.19 -5.97
C ARG A 13 -28.28 0.60 -6.29
N VAL A 14 -28.10 1.79 -6.81
CA VAL A 14 -26.77 2.25 -7.25
C VAL A 14 -26.15 3.10 -6.16
N TRP A 15 -25.11 2.58 -5.50
CA TRP A 15 -24.25 3.41 -4.64
C TRP A 15 -23.17 4.06 -5.50
N THR A 16 -23.22 5.41 -5.58
CA THR A 16 -22.38 6.14 -6.55
C THR A 16 -20.96 6.41 -6.04
N GLY A 17 -20.69 6.30 -4.77
CA GLY A 17 -19.43 6.71 -4.15
C GLY A 17 -19.20 8.23 -4.11
N GLY A 18 -20.10 9.00 -4.73
CA GLY A 18 -20.04 10.45 -4.82
C GLY A 18 -21.20 11.16 -4.10
N PRO A 19 -21.38 12.48 -4.34
CA PRO A 19 -22.38 13.30 -3.67
C PRO A 19 -23.83 12.84 -3.86
N ALA A 20 -24.13 12.12 -4.94
CA ALA A 20 -25.47 11.57 -5.20
C ALA A 20 -25.82 10.41 -4.25
N GLY A 21 -24.82 9.84 -3.54
CA GLY A 21 -25.05 8.78 -2.55
C GLY A 21 -25.68 7.53 -3.15
N LEU A 22 -26.70 7.01 -2.49
CA LEU A 22 -27.47 5.85 -2.93
C LEU A 22 -28.69 6.27 -3.74
N LEU A 23 -28.83 5.70 -4.96
CA LEU A 23 -29.97 5.87 -5.84
C LEU A 23 -30.76 4.56 -5.86
N GLU A 24 -32.04 4.61 -5.44
CA GLU A 24 -32.98 3.46 -5.41
C GLU A 24 -33.70 3.36 -6.75
N GLY A 25 -33.91 2.13 -7.25
CA GLY A 25 -34.63 1.88 -8.52
C GLY A 25 -33.97 2.47 -9.77
N ALA A 26 -32.71 2.88 -9.66
CA ALA A 26 -31.98 3.55 -10.71
C ALA A 26 -31.56 2.57 -11.82
N SER A 27 -31.29 3.13 -12.99
CA SER A 27 -30.65 2.45 -14.12
C SER A 27 -29.20 2.88 -14.24
N LEU A 28 -28.33 1.99 -14.77
CA LEU A 28 -26.94 2.26 -15.08
C LEU A 28 -26.64 1.80 -16.50
N LEU A 29 -26.15 2.70 -17.34
CA LEU A 29 -25.71 2.39 -18.70
C LEU A 29 -24.18 2.31 -18.75
N VAL A 30 -23.68 1.18 -19.21
CA VAL A 30 -22.27 0.97 -19.52
C VAL A 30 -22.10 0.87 -21.02
N SER A 31 -21.21 1.67 -21.60
CA SER A 31 -20.92 1.67 -23.03
C SER A 31 -19.44 1.99 -23.28
N GLY A 32 -18.80 1.25 -24.18
CA GLY A 32 -17.37 1.44 -24.47
C GLY A 32 -16.46 1.25 -23.27
N GLY A 33 -16.84 0.39 -22.32
CA GLY A 33 -16.08 0.15 -21.08
C GLY A 33 -16.14 1.30 -20.06
N LYS A 34 -17.14 2.20 -20.17
CA LYS A 34 -17.34 3.36 -19.29
C LYS A 34 -18.78 3.43 -18.82
N VAL A 35 -19.01 4.03 -17.66
CA VAL A 35 -20.33 4.47 -17.26
C VAL A 35 -20.74 5.61 -18.17
N ALA A 36 -21.80 5.39 -18.96
CA ALA A 36 -22.35 6.37 -19.88
C ALA A 36 -23.52 7.17 -19.26
N GLY A 37 -24.16 6.62 -18.21
CA GLY A 37 -25.23 7.29 -17.50
C GLY A 37 -25.67 6.53 -16.26
N ILE A 38 -26.17 7.26 -15.24
CA ILE A 38 -26.80 6.74 -14.02
C ILE A 38 -28.05 7.57 -13.78
N GLY A 39 -29.14 6.94 -13.41
CA GLY A 39 -30.40 7.62 -13.04
C GLY A 39 -31.62 6.90 -13.58
N GLU A 40 -32.77 7.59 -13.50
CA GLU A 40 -34.03 7.08 -14.04
C GLU A 40 -34.15 7.35 -15.53
N GLY A 41 -34.95 6.55 -16.24
CA GLY A 41 -35.36 6.82 -17.62
C GLY A 41 -34.25 6.69 -18.66
N LEU A 42 -33.15 6.02 -18.38
CA LEU A 42 -32.08 5.80 -19.35
C LEU A 42 -32.58 4.93 -20.52
N VAL A 43 -32.31 5.38 -21.74
CA VAL A 43 -32.66 4.65 -22.94
C VAL A 43 -31.52 3.76 -23.38
N ALA A 44 -31.80 2.48 -23.57
CA ALA A 44 -30.83 1.54 -24.10
C ALA A 44 -30.48 1.88 -25.55
N PRO A 45 -29.19 2.05 -25.90
CA PRO A 45 -28.80 2.20 -27.30
C PRO A 45 -29.06 0.91 -28.07
N PRO A 46 -29.13 0.99 -29.42
CA PRO A 46 -29.32 -0.20 -30.25
C PRO A 46 -28.28 -1.28 -29.96
N GLY A 47 -28.73 -2.53 -29.83
CA GLY A 47 -27.87 -3.67 -29.54
C GLY A 47 -27.41 -3.77 -28.09
N ALA A 48 -27.91 -2.94 -27.18
CA ALA A 48 -27.57 -3.04 -25.76
C ALA A 48 -28.20 -4.27 -25.10
N GLU A 49 -27.41 -4.98 -24.32
CA GLU A 49 -27.91 -5.98 -23.40
C GLU A 49 -28.67 -5.30 -22.24
N ARG A 50 -29.79 -5.91 -21.79
CA ARG A 50 -30.56 -5.41 -20.66
C ARG A 50 -30.52 -6.40 -19.52
N VAL A 51 -30.13 -5.92 -18.35
CA VAL A 51 -30.03 -6.72 -17.12
C VAL A 51 -30.93 -6.09 -16.06
N ASP A 52 -31.96 -6.82 -15.62
CA ASP A 52 -32.77 -6.40 -14.48
C ASP A 52 -32.05 -6.81 -13.18
N CYS A 53 -31.68 -5.84 -12.36
CA CYS A 53 -31.02 -6.08 -11.07
C CYS A 53 -32.00 -6.61 -10.01
N GLY A 54 -33.31 -6.50 -10.21
CA GLY A 54 -34.29 -6.91 -9.20
C GLY A 54 -34.13 -6.23 -7.83
N GLY A 55 -33.63 -5.00 -7.81
CA GLY A 55 -33.28 -4.28 -6.57
C GLY A 55 -31.91 -4.62 -5.98
N ALA A 56 -31.06 -5.37 -6.69
CA ALA A 56 -29.70 -5.66 -6.22
C ALA A 56 -28.82 -4.40 -6.19
N TRP A 57 -27.78 -4.45 -5.35
CA TRP A 57 -26.81 -3.38 -5.23
C TRP A 57 -25.83 -3.37 -6.40
N VAL A 58 -25.56 -2.18 -6.88
CA VAL A 58 -24.48 -1.89 -7.84
C VAL A 58 -23.56 -0.85 -7.21
N THR A 59 -22.28 -1.15 -7.12
CA THR A 59 -21.25 -0.29 -6.53
C THR A 59 -20.08 -0.16 -7.51
N PRO A 60 -19.21 0.85 -7.35
CA PRO A 60 -17.89 0.81 -7.96
C PRO A 60 -17.17 -0.48 -7.59
N GLY A 61 -16.32 -0.97 -8.47
CA GLY A 61 -15.49 -2.12 -8.15
C GLY A 61 -14.51 -1.81 -7.02
N ILE A 62 -14.22 -2.81 -6.21
CA ILE A 62 -13.26 -2.71 -5.10
C ILE A 62 -11.87 -2.45 -5.68
N VAL A 63 -11.13 -1.55 -5.03
CA VAL A 63 -9.74 -1.22 -5.33
C VAL A 63 -8.87 -1.66 -4.17
N ASP A 64 -8.04 -2.66 -4.38
CA ASP A 64 -7.09 -3.14 -3.37
C ASP A 64 -5.74 -2.46 -3.56
N ILE A 65 -5.32 -1.62 -2.61
CA ILE A 65 -4.05 -0.90 -2.71
C ILE A 65 -2.85 -1.64 -2.12
N HIS A 66 -3.03 -2.90 -1.69
CA HIS A 66 -1.94 -3.69 -1.16
C HIS A 66 -2.14 -5.18 -1.48
N SER A 67 -1.50 -5.62 -2.54
CA SER A 67 -1.54 -7.01 -2.97
C SER A 67 -0.19 -7.42 -3.54
N HIS A 68 0.14 -8.70 -3.40
CA HIS A 68 1.28 -9.33 -4.07
C HIS A 68 0.81 -10.29 -5.18
N LEU A 69 -0.38 -10.03 -5.70
CA LEU A 69 -1.00 -10.81 -6.77
C LEU A 69 -0.05 -10.95 -7.97
N GLY A 70 0.07 -12.15 -8.49
CA GLY A 70 0.90 -12.46 -9.65
C GLY A 70 2.41 -12.45 -9.39
N VAL A 71 2.89 -11.74 -8.34
CA VAL A 71 4.30 -11.84 -7.89
C VAL A 71 4.48 -12.91 -6.80
N PHE A 72 3.38 -13.35 -6.18
CA PHE A 72 3.25 -14.59 -5.41
C PHE A 72 2.08 -15.38 -6.00
N PRO A 73 2.26 -16.02 -7.18
CA PRO A 73 1.17 -16.68 -7.87
C PRO A 73 0.66 -17.88 -7.07
N TYR A 74 -0.62 -18.19 -7.23
CA TYR A 74 -1.24 -19.34 -6.60
C TYR A 74 -0.65 -20.66 -7.17
N PRO A 75 -0.37 -21.68 -6.35
CA PRO A 75 -0.76 -21.89 -4.95
C PRO A 75 0.10 -21.23 -3.87
N GLY A 76 0.93 -20.26 -4.22
CA GLY A 76 1.54 -19.39 -3.23
C GLY A 76 2.66 -20.03 -2.40
N ASP A 77 3.63 -20.63 -3.05
CA ASP A 77 4.87 -21.00 -2.37
C ASP A 77 5.82 -19.81 -2.37
N TRP A 78 5.94 -19.18 -1.22
CA TRP A 78 6.84 -18.02 -1.00
C TRP A 78 8.30 -18.33 -1.33
N ALA A 79 8.70 -19.60 -1.21
CA ALA A 79 10.09 -20.01 -1.40
C ALA A 79 10.39 -20.44 -2.83
N ALA A 80 9.45 -21.09 -3.52
CA ALA A 80 9.70 -21.72 -4.82
C ALA A 80 9.13 -20.91 -6.00
N ASN A 81 7.95 -20.29 -5.84
CA ASN A 81 7.24 -19.60 -6.92
C ASN A 81 7.07 -18.09 -6.69
N GLY A 82 7.53 -17.59 -5.54
CA GLY A 82 7.31 -16.18 -5.19
C GLY A 82 8.46 -15.29 -5.62
N ASP A 83 8.19 -14.38 -6.54
CA ASP A 83 9.11 -13.34 -7.01
C ASP A 83 8.85 -11.97 -6.37
N GLY A 84 8.06 -11.95 -5.29
CA GLY A 84 7.60 -10.72 -4.64
C GLY A 84 8.66 -9.94 -3.87
N ASN A 85 9.92 -10.41 -3.89
CA ASN A 85 11.04 -9.73 -3.24
C ASN A 85 10.85 -9.55 -1.72
N GLU A 86 10.14 -10.50 -1.06
CA GLU A 86 9.81 -10.40 0.37
C GLU A 86 11.05 -10.47 1.25
N TYR A 87 12.01 -11.30 0.88
CA TYR A 87 13.25 -11.50 1.65
C TYR A 87 14.50 -11.07 0.90
N GLY A 88 14.31 -10.26 -0.13
CA GLY A 88 15.37 -9.62 -0.88
C GLY A 88 16.24 -10.58 -1.68
N ALA A 89 16.23 -10.46 -2.99
CA ALA A 89 17.36 -10.86 -3.81
C ALA A 89 18.55 -9.95 -3.46
N SER A 90 18.81 -9.81 -2.18
CA SER A 90 19.95 -9.07 -1.69
C SER A 90 21.16 -9.94 -1.88
N GLY A 91 21.85 -9.75 -2.96
CA GLY A 91 23.26 -10.12 -2.99
C GLY A 91 23.94 -9.54 -1.74
N PRO A 92 25.02 -10.15 -1.24
CA PRO A 92 25.76 -9.65 -0.09
C PRO A 92 26.08 -8.16 -0.29
N GLY A 93 25.54 -7.29 0.56
CA GLY A 93 25.86 -5.88 0.61
C GLY A 93 24.74 -4.88 0.29
N ASN A 94 23.59 -5.27 -0.27
CA ASN A 94 22.53 -4.31 -0.62
C ASN A 94 21.62 -3.92 0.57
N GLY A 95 21.66 -4.67 1.69
CA GLY A 95 21.03 -4.27 2.94
C GLY A 95 19.55 -3.96 2.86
N GLY A 96 18.79 -4.70 2.02
CA GLY A 96 17.35 -4.46 1.85
C GLY A 96 17.02 -3.23 1.00
N ILE A 97 17.93 -2.81 0.12
CA ILE A 97 17.75 -1.71 -0.83
C ILE A 97 17.56 -2.26 -2.24
N MET A 98 16.31 -2.33 -2.69
CA MET A 98 15.91 -2.91 -3.96
C MET A 98 15.04 -1.95 -4.79
N ASN A 99 15.27 -0.66 -4.65
CA ASN A 99 14.49 0.38 -5.34
C ASN A 99 14.57 0.34 -6.88
N MET A 100 15.52 -0.43 -7.44
CA MET A 100 15.68 -0.63 -8.87
C MET A 100 14.80 -1.73 -9.48
N VAL A 101 14.19 -2.60 -8.68
CA VAL A 101 13.32 -3.67 -9.18
C VAL A 101 11.88 -3.19 -9.33
N ARG A 102 11.10 -3.86 -10.17
CA ARG A 102 9.72 -3.50 -10.46
C ARG A 102 8.81 -4.72 -10.37
N ALA A 103 7.71 -4.61 -9.67
CA ALA A 103 6.69 -5.67 -9.63
C ALA A 103 6.21 -6.04 -11.05
N LEU A 104 6.19 -5.06 -11.96
CA LEU A 104 5.82 -5.26 -13.37
C LEU A 104 6.56 -6.41 -14.06
N ASP A 105 7.83 -6.65 -13.68
CA ASP A 105 8.69 -7.62 -14.36
C ASP A 105 8.44 -9.07 -13.88
N ALA A 106 7.65 -9.25 -12.80
CA ALA A 106 7.40 -10.55 -12.19
C ALA A 106 5.91 -10.95 -12.14
N ILE A 107 5.00 -10.10 -12.60
CA ILE A 107 3.56 -10.42 -12.55
C ILE A 107 3.25 -11.55 -13.53
N ASP A 108 2.66 -12.62 -13.00
CA ASP A 108 2.03 -13.67 -13.80
C ASP A 108 0.60 -13.25 -14.20
N PRO A 109 0.33 -12.98 -15.50
CA PRO A 109 -0.99 -12.60 -15.95
C PRO A 109 -2.00 -13.76 -15.98
N GLU A 110 -1.53 -14.99 -15.83
CA GLU A 110 -2.35 -16.21 -15.82
C GLU A 110 -2.60 -16.73 -14.39
N ASP A 111 -2.14 -16.01 -13.36
CA ASP A 111 -2.35 -16.42 -11.97
C ASP A 111 -3.83 -16.72 -11.69
N PRO A 112 -4.19 -17.94 -11.26
CA PRO A 112 -5.57 -18.33 -10.95
C PRO A 112 -6.21 -17.47 -9.85
N ALA A 113 -5.42 -16.86 -8.98
CA ALA A 113 -5.92 -15.95 -7.95
C ALA A 113 -6.63 -14.72 -8.55
N ILE A 114 -6.28 -14.29 -9.76
CA ILE A 114 -6.91 -13.14 -10.42
C ILE A 114 -8.42 -13.35 -10.55
N GLU A 115 -8.85 -14.51 -11.04
CA GLU A 115 -10.27 -14.84 -11.21
C GLU A 115 -10.97 -14.96 -9.85
N GLN A 116 -10.34 -15.63 -8.89
CA GLN A 116 -10.89 -15.78 -7.55
C GLN A 116 -11.11 -14.43 -6.87
N ILE A 117 -10.12 -13.53 -6.92
CA ILE A 117 -10.16 -12.20 -6.33
C ILE A 117 -11.22 -11.35 -7.04
N ARG A 118 -11.28 -11.41 -8.37
CA ARG A 118 -12.31 -10.74 -9.17
C ARG A 118 -13.73 -11.18 -8.77
N SER A 119 -13.92 -12.48 -8.49
CA SER A 119 -15.23 -12.99 -8.02
C SER A 119 -15.64 -12.41 -6.66
N GLY A 120 -14.71 -11.90 -5.85
CA GLY A 120 -14.95 -11.16 -4.61
C GLY A 120 -15.24 -9.68 -4.81
N GLY A 121 -15.27 -9.20 -6.08
CA GLY A 121 -15.59 -7.79 -6.40
C GLY A 121 -14.39 -6.89 -6.56
N VAL A 122 -13.17 -7.37 -6.43
CA VAL A 122 -11.96 -6.57 -6.67
C VAL A 122 -11.73 -6.43 -8.18
N THR A 123 -11.69 -5.21 -8.66
CA THR A 123 -11.56 -4.89 -10.09
C THR A 123 -10.24 -4.23 -10.44
N THR A 124 -9.58 -3.66 -9.45
CA THR A 124 -8.28 -3.00 -9.57
C THR A 124 -7.43 -3.37 -8.37
N SER A 125 -6.16 -3.67 -8.60
CA SER A 125 -5.21 -3.97 -7.53
C SER A 125 -3.90 -3.24 -7.75
N GLN A 126 -3.31 -2.71 -6.68
CA GLN A 126 -1.90 -2.32 -6.68
C GLN A 126 -1.06 -3.52 -6.32
N VAL A 127 -0.22 -3.95 -7.24
CA VAL A 127 0.76 -5.02 -7.02
C VAL A 127 2.07 -4.40 -6.53
N LEU A 128 2.48 -4.82 -5.34
CA LEU A 128 3.65 -4.30 -4.62
C LEU A 128 4.70 -5.40 -4.48
N PRO A 129 6.00 -5.04 -4.47
CA PRO A 129 7.02 -5.88 -3.86
C PRO A 129 6.74 -6.13 -2.37
N GLY A 130 7.28 -7.20 -1.83
CA GLY A 130 7.10 -7.58 -0.42
C GLY A 130 7.68 -6.58 0.57
N SER A 131 7.40 -6.79 1.85
CA SER A 131 7.75 -5.86 2.93
C SER A 131 9.08 -6.20 3.63
N GLY A 132 9.84 -7.19 3.14
CA GLY A 132 11.13 -7.58 3.72
C GLY A 132 12.23 -6.54 3.50
N ASN A 133 12.15 -5.76 2.43
CA ASN A 133 13.14 -4.76 2.07
C ASN A 133 12.72 -3.36 2.53
N MET A 134 13.70 -2.57 3.00
CA MET A 134 13.47 -1.16 3.37
C MET A 134 13.00 -0.33 2.18
N MET A 135 13.60 -0.58 1.01
CA MET A 135 13.18 -0.05 -0.28
C MET A 135 12.92 -1.25 -1.18
N GLY A 136 11.64 -1.61 -1.37
CA GLY A 136 11.24 -2.87 -2.01
C GLY A 136 11.22 -2.81 -3.53
N GLY A 137 11.10 -1.62 -4.12
CA GLY A 137 11.02 -1.44 -5.57
C GLY A 137 9.72 -0.79 -6.03
N GLU A 138 9.55 -0.69 -7.34
CA GLU A 138 8.39 -0.06 -7.95
C GLU A 138 7.17 -1.00 -7.92
N SER A 139 6.02 -0.40 -7.64
CA SER A 139 4.70 -1.04 -7.71
C SER A 139 3.91 -0.53 -8.89
N VAL A 140 2.94 -1.32 -9.33
CA VAL A 140 2.06 -1.00 -10.45
C VAL A 140 0.60 -1.21 -10.05
N ALA A 141 -0.32 -0.48 -10.68
CA ALA A 141 -1.74 -0.75 -10.60
C ALA A 141 -2.19 -1.56 -11.82
N VAL A 142 -2.99 -2.60 -11.57
CA VAL A 142 -3.49 -3.49 -12.61
C VAL A 142 -5.02 -3.62 -12.53
N LYS A 143 -5.63 -3.82 -13.70
CA LYS A 143 -7.01 -4.28 -13.80
C LYS A 143 -7.06 -5.79 -13.65
N MET A 144 -8.07 -6.30 -12.99
CA MET A 144 -8.28 -7.72 -12.77
C MET A 144 -8.86 -8.41 -14.03
N THR A 145 -8.16 -8.26 -15.17
CA THR A 145 -8.60 -8.82 -16.47
C THR A 145 -7.84 -10.07 -16.89
N GLY A 146 -6.81 -10.48 -16.16
CA GLY A 146 -6.07 -11.73 -16.38
C GLY A 146 -6.80 -12.96 -15.83
N GLY A 147 -6.04 -14.05 -15.70
CA GLY A 147 -6.47 -15.36 -15.19
C GLY A 147 -6.34 -16.45 -16.23
N PRO A 148 -6.48 -17.74 -15.83
CA PRO A 148 -6.22 -18.90 -16.69
C PRO A 148 -7.06 -18.94 -17.96
N ASP A 149 -8.28 -18.42 -17.91
CA ASP A 149 -9.21 -18.43 -19.05
C ASP A 149 -9.05 -17.24 -19.99
N CYS A 150 -8.14 -16.32 -19.67
CA CYS A 150 -7.93 -15.13 -20.49
C CYS A 150 -6.96 -15.38 -21.64
N VAL A 151 -7.45 -15.87 -22.75
CA VAL A 151 -6.63 -16.10 -23.96
C VAL A 151 -6.03 -14.80 -24.49
N GLY A 152 -4.69 -14.72 -24.51
CA GLY A 152 -3.95 -13.57 -25.01
C GLY A 152 -3.82 -12.41 -24.02
N CYS A 153 -4.18 -12.58 -22.76
CA CYS A 153 -3.86 -11.63 -21.71
C CYS A 153 -2.36 -11.54 -21.51
N THR A 154 -1.90 -10.33 -21.34
CA THR A 154 -0.51 -10.02 -21.03
C THR A 154 -0.48 -9.00 -19.90
N VAL A 155 0.62 -8.92 -19.17
CA VAL A 155 0.80 -7.89 -18.13
C VAL A 155 0.50 -6.49 -18.70
N LYS A 156 0.93 -6.22 -19.94
CA LYS A 156 0.66 -4.95 -20.63
C LYS A 156 -0.83 -4.64 -20.76
N SER A 157 -1.69 -5.65 -20.96
CA SER A 157 -3.13 -5.47 -21.08
C SER A 157 -3.81 -5.18 -19.73
N MET A 158 -3.17 -5.56 -18.62
CA MET A 158 -3.67 -5.37 -17.27
C MET A 158 -3.23 -4.05 -16.66
N VAL A 159 -2.01 -3.59 -16.93
CA VAL A 159 -1.40 -2.41 -16.31
C VAL A 159 -2.20 -1.14 -16.58
N ILE A 160 -2.35 -0.32 -15.55
CA ILE A 160 -2.86 1.04 -15.60
C ILE A 160 -1.64 1.97 -15.67
N PRO A 161 -1.30 2.49 -16.86
CA PRO A 161 -0.03 3.17 -17.09
C PRO A 161 0.10 4.54 -16.40
N GLU A 162 -1.02 5.11 -15.94
CA GLU A 162 -1.06 6.40 -15.24
C GLU A 162 -0.57 6.31 -13.80
N PHE A 163 -0.40 5.10 -13.27
CA PHE A 163 0.10 4.87 -11.91
C PHE A 163 1.55 4.40 -11.90
N ARG A 164 2.35 5.03 -11.06
CA ARG A 164 3.68 4.58 -10.67
C ARG A 164 3.81 4.70 -9.16
N GLY A 165 4.14 3.61 -8.49
CA GLY A 165 4.35 3.60 -7.05
C GLY A 165 5.74 3.12 -6.67
N LEU A 166 6.18 3.50 -5.47
CA LEU A 166 7.38 2.98 -4.83
C LEU A 166 6.98 2.32 -3.51
N LYS A 167 7.40 1.08 -3.32
CA LYS A 167 7.22 0.34 -2.07
C LYS A 167 8.42 0.54 -1.17
N MET A 168 8.14 0.95 0.07
CA MET A 168 9.11 0.92 1.16
C MET A 168 8.51 0.20 2.37
N ALA A 169 9.34 -0.14 3.34
CA ALA A 169 8.91 -0.78 4.57
C ALA A 169 9.77 -0.36 5.76
N CYS A 170 9.17 -0.39 6.94
CA CYS A 170 9.82 -0.17 8.22
C CYS A 170 9.41 -1.27 9.22
N GLY A 171 9.90 -1.19 10.45
CA GLY A 171 9.55 -2.09 11.52
C GLY A 171 10.28 -3.43 11.52
N GLU A 172 9.63 -4.45 12.09
CA GLU A 172 10.26 -5.75 12.33
C GLU A 172 10.61 -6.51 11.06
N ASN A 173 9.85 -6.32 9.98
CA ASN A 173 10.10 -7.02 8.72
C ASN A 173 11.49 -6.66 8.18
N THR A 174 11.78 -5.39 8.03
CA THR A 174 13.06 -4.90 7.49
C THR A 174 14.24 -5.17 8.41
N LYS A 175 14.03 -5.16 9.73
CA LYS A 175 15.06 -5.52 10.69
C LYS A 175 15.52 -6.98 10.58
N ARG A 176 14.61 -7.87 10.16
CA ARG A 176 14.87 -9.32 10.16
C ARG A 176 15.31 -9.84 8.80
N SER A 177 15.06 -9.12 7.71
CA SER A 177 15.27 -9.63 6.36
C SER A 177 16.70 -10.09 6.09
N GLU A 178 17.70 -9.32 6.50
CA GLU A 178 19.10 -9.72 6.34
C GLU A 178 19.53 -10.83 7.31
N LYS A 179 18.94 -10.90 8.50
CA LYS A 179 19.20 -11.99 9.43
C LYS A 179 18.78 -13.34 8.87
N LEU A 180 17.64 -13.37 8.15
CA LEU A 180 17.17 -14.56 7.44
C LEU A 180 18.09 -14.93 6.29
N ALA A 181 18.73 -13.94 5.64
CA ALA A 181 19.74 -14.12 4.60
C ALA A 181 21.18 -14.29 5.13
N GLY A 182 21.38 -14.44 6.45
CA GLY A 182 22.71 -14.62 7.07
C GLY A 182 23.47 -13.32 7.35
N GLY A 183 22.85 -12.15 7.18
CA GLY A 183 23.45 -10.84 7.44
C GLY A 183 23.22 -10.32 8.87
N PHE A 184 24.00 -9.32 9.26
CA PHE A 184 23.93 -8.69 10.59
C PHE A 184 23.43 -7.24 10.56
N TRP A 185 23.16 -6.67 9.40
CA TRP A 185 22.82 -5.28 9.21
C TRP A 185 21.55 -5.14 8.31
N PRO A 186 20.55 -4.30 8.66
CA PRO A 186 20.58 -3.22 9.68
C PRO A 186 20.19 -3.64 11.10
N ASN A 187 19.53 -4.76 11.34
CA ASN A 187 19.12 -5.37 12.61
C ASN A 187 18.38 -4.47 13.63
N THR A 188 18.31 -3.16 13.38
CA THR A 188 17.66 -2.19 14.26
C THR A 188 16.89 -1.16 13.44
N ARG A 189 15.88 -0.50 14.05
CA ARG A 189 15.18 0.63 13.42
C ARG A 189 16.11 1.78 13.08
N MET A 190 17.10 2.06 13.96
CA MET A 190 18.15 3.06 13.68
C MET A 190 18.95 2.71 12.45
N GLY A 191 19.34 1.44 12.29
CA GLY A 191 20.05 0.95 11.12
C GLY A 191 19.20 1.04 9.85
N SER A 192 17.91 0.70 9.93
CA SER A 192 16.98 0.85 8.80
C SER A 192 16.85 2.32 8.37
N ALA A 193 16.64 3.22 9.32
CA ALA A 193 16.57 4.66 9.05
C ALA A 193 17.88 5.19 8.43
N TYR A 194 19.02 4.75 8.95
CA TYR A 194 20.33 5.12 8.40
C TYR A 194 20.46 4.67 6.94
N LYS A 195 20.12 3.42 6.63
CA LYS A 195 20.20 2.87 5.27
C LYS A 195 19.29 3.60 4.29
N MET A 196 18.06 3.92 4.69
CA MET A 196 17.16 4.74 3.87
C MET A 196 17.76 6.13 3.61
N ARG A 197 18.29 6.78 4.65
CA ARG A 197 18.96 8.09 4.52
C ARG A 197 20.18 8.00 3.62
N GLU A 198 20.98 6.94 3.73
CA GLU A 198 22.16 6.71 2.89
C GLU A 198 21.78 6.70 1.40
N GLN A 199 20.63 6.11 1.02
CA GLN A 199 20.17 6.10 -0.38
C GLN A 199 19.81 7.51 -0.88
N PHE A 200 19.15 8.29 -0.05
CA PHE A 200 18.84 9.68 -0.41
C PHE A 200 20.09 10.60 -0.35
N PHE A 201 21.03 10.30 0.53
CA PHE A 201 22.29 11.04 0.64
C PHE A 201 23.42 10.48 -0.20
N ALA A 202 23.33 9.28 -0.73
CA ALA A 202 24.39 8.45 -1.26
C ALA A 202 25.68 9.22 -1.59
N VAL A 203 26.66 9.03 -0.74
CA VAL A 203 28.02 9.54 -0.92
C VAL A 203 28.66 8.80 -2.10
N ASN A 204 29.27 9.54 -2.99
CA ASN A 204 29.99 9.08 -4.17
C ASN A 204 30.96 7.92 -3.83
N ARG A 205 30.52 6.66 -3.95
CA ARG A 205 31.37 5.50 -3.78
C ARG A 205 32.20 5.16 -5.03
N HIS A 206 32.04 5.93 -6.10
CA HIS A 206 32.85 5.73 -7.31
C HIS A 206 34.30 6.20 -7.19
N ASP A 207 34.69 6.90 -6.12
CA ASP A 207 36.06 7.38 -5.91
C ASP A 207 36.87 6.55 -4.90
N THR A 208 36.42 5.37 -4.47
CA THR A 208 37.14 4.56 -3.48
C THR A 208 38.02 3.46 -4.09
N LEU A 209 38.56 3.65 -5.26
CA LEU A 209 39.73 2.88 -5.73
C LEU A 209 41.07 3.60 -5.45
N SER A 210 41.05 4.76 -4.78
CA SER A 210 42.24 5.39 -4.26
C SER A 210 42.34 5.16 -2.75
N PRO A 211 43.44 4.63 -2.23
CA PRO A 211 43.63 4.47 -0.78
C PRO A 211 43.61 5.87 -0.13
N PRO A 212 43.16 5.96 1.14
CA PRO A 212 43.09 7.24 1.83
C PRO A 212 44.50 7.83 1.98
N VAL A 213 44.75 8.90 1.28
CA VAL A 213 45.93 9.74 1.53
C VAL A 213 45.69 10.41 2.88
N ARG A 214 46.38 9.97 3.91
CA ARG A 214 46.48 10.67 5.19
C ARG A 214 47.11 12.01 4.94
N SER A 215 46.36 13.10 5.00
CA SER A 215 46.88 14.44 5.14
C SER A 215 46.61 14.92 6.58
N ASP A 216 47.70 15.23 7.28
CA ASP A 216 47.75 15.77 8.64
C ASP A 216 47.32 17.24 8.72
N GLN A 217 46.35 17.66 7.98
CA GLN A 217 45.82 19.02 8.10
C GLN A 217 44.30 19.03 8.12
N GLY A 218 43.82 19.56 9.19
CA GLY A 218 42.49 19.98 9.63
C GLY A 218 41.29 19.66 8.74
N VAL A 219 40.22 19.27 9.39
CA VAL A 219 38.87 19.08 8.82
C VAL A 219 38.49 20.33 8.01
N SER A 220 38.82 20.27 6.70
CA SER A 220 38.50 21.33 5.75
C SER A 220 37.07 21.18 5.22
N ASP A 221 36.49 22.27 4.81
CA ASP A 221 35.17 22.60 4.25
C ASP A 221 34.45 21.59 3.34
N ARG A 222 34.89 20.33 3.21
CA ARG A 222 34.23 19.27 2.44
C ARG A 222 32.92 18.75 3.04
N GLN A 223 32.58 19.18 4.23
CA GLN A 223 31.36 18.75 4.94
C GLN A 223 30.11 19.57 4.59
N ARG A 224 30.23 20.63 3.76
CA ARG A 224 29.14 21.54 3.41
C ARG A 224 28.45 21.27 2.06
N CYS A 225 28.88 20.32 1.25
CA CYS A 225 28.25 20.02 -0.03
C CYS A 225 27.68 18.60 -0.10
N CYS A 226 26.86 18.19 0.86
CA CYS A 226 26.10 16.95 0.78
C CYS A 226 24.77 17.18 0.03
N CYS A 227 24.84 17.53 -1.26
CA CYS A 227 23.69 17.31 -2.12
C CYS A 227 23.49 15.79 -2.27
N SER A 228 22.26 15.30 -2.07
CA SER A 228 21.97 13.87 -2.24
C SER A 228 22.35 13.41 -3.65
N GLN A 229 22.82 12.18 -3.81
CA GLN A 229 23.15 11.63 -5.12
C GLN A 229 21.90 11.61 -6.02
N ALA A 230 20.73 11.27 -5.46
CA ALA A 230 19.47 11.33 -6.16
C ALA A 230 19.15 12.77 -6.63
N LYS A 231 19.39 13.79 -5.80
CA LYS A 231 19.21 15.21 -6.19
C LYS A 231 20.20 15.65 -7.26
N LYS A 232 21.46 15.25 -7.18
CA LYS A 232 22.48 15.55 -8.22
C LYS A 232 22.14 14.86 -9.54
N TYR A 233 21.71 13.61 -9.47
CA TYR A 233 21.28 12.86 -10.63
C TYR A 233 20.02 13.48 -11.25
N MET A 234 19.05 13.86 -10.44
CA MET A 234 17.85 14.60 -10.85
C MET A 234 18.23 15.90 -11.56
N GLN A 235 19.15 16.71 -10.98
CA GLN A 235 19.63 17.95 -11.59
C GLN A 235 20.30 17.70 -12.94
N ALA A 236 21.15 16.67 -13.05
CA ALA A 236 21.79 16.32 -14.31
C ALA A 236 20.79 15.91 -15.42
N GLN A 237 19.68 15.28 -15.03
CA GLN A 237 18.57 14.99 -15.94
C GLN A 237 17.84 16.27 -16.35
N ASP A 238 17.54 17.15 -15.40
CA ASP A 238 16.86 18.42 -15.66
C ASP A 238 17.71 19.35 -16.54
N ASP A 239 19.00 19.41 -16.31
CA ASP A 239 19.95 20.17 -17.13
C ASP A 239 20.00 19.62 -18.57
N TRP A 240 20.00 18.30 -18.72
CA TRP A 240 19.95 17.64 -20.02
C TRP A 240 18.63 17.91 -20.75
N ASP A 241 17.50 17.77 -20.05
CA ASP A 241 16.15 18.04 -20.59
C ASP A 241 16.01 19.51 -21.01
N ALA A 242 16.52 20.46 -20.21
CA ALA A 242 16.54 21.87 -20.53
C ALA A 242 17.42 22.18 -21.77
N ALA A 243 18.59 21.58 -21.87
CA ALA A 243 19.49 21.75 -23.02
C ALA A 243 18.83 21.21 -24.32
N CYS A 244 18.13 20.07 -24.24
CA CYS A 244 17.37 19.52 -25.36
C CYS A 244 16.20 20.44 -25.77
N ALA A 245 15.48 20.97 -24.81
CA ALA A 245 14.36 21.91 -25.07
C ALA A 245 14.85 23.23 -25.71
N ALA A 246 16.08 23.67 -25.39
CA ALA A 246 16.72 24.82 -26.02
C ALA A 246 17.25 24.54 -27.45
N GLY A 247 17.03 23.34 -27.98
CA GLY A 247 17.47 22.96 -29.33
C GLY A 247 18.94 22.56 -29.44
N ASN A 248 19.64 22.43 -28.32
CA ASN A 248 21.01 21.96 -28.30
C ASN A 248 21.03 20.44 -28.59
N LYS A 249 21.66 20.04 -29.67
CA LYS A 249 21.90 18.61 -29.95
C LYS A 249 22.87 18.08 -28.92
N GLN A 250 22.37 17.25 -28.02
CA GLN A 250 23.21 16.53 -27.06
C GLN A 250 23.75 15.27 -27.75
N GLU A 251 25.04 15.14 -27.85
CA GLU A 251 25.71 13.92 -28.31
C GLU A 251 25.66 12.80 -27.26
N VAL A 252 25.47 13.19 -25.99
CA VAL A 252 25.42 12.29 -24.85
C VAL A 252 23.95 11.92 -24.55
N ARG A 253 23.70 10.64 -24.28
CA ARG A 253 22.37 10.19 -23.87
C ARG A 253 21.99 10.82 -22.53
N ARG A 254 20.67 11.01 -22.31
CA ARG A 254 20.13 11.44 -21.01
C ARG A 254 20.71 10.56 -19.89
N PRO A 255 21.21 11.13 -18.81
CA PRO A 255 21.72 10.35 -17.68
C PRO A 255 20.70 9.33 -17.21
N LYS A 256 21.10 8.08 -17.05
CA LYS A 256 20.25 6.99 -16.59
C LYS A 256 20.98 6.12 -15.58
N ASP A 257 20.43 6.06 -14.37
CA ASP A 257 20.89 5.19 -13.31
C ASP A 257 19.68 4.47 -12.71
N LEU A 258 19.55 3.18 -13.02
CA LEU A 258 18.40 2.38 -12.59
C LEU A 258 18.30 2.28 -11.06
N SER A 259 19.40 2.43 -10.34
CA SER A 259 19.40 2.41 -8.88
C SER A 259 18.85 3.70 -8.26
N LEU A 260 18.74 4.77 -9.02
CA LEU A 260 18.28 6.08 -8.56
C LEU A 260 16.98 6.54 -9.22
N ASP A 261 16.61 5.97 -10.38
CA ASP A 261 15.44 6.43 -11.15
C ASP A 261 14.15 6.46 -10.34
N SER A 262 13.88 5.43 -9.53
CA SER A 262 12.67 5.37 -8.70
C SER A 262 12.67 6.40 -7.57
N LEU A 263 13.84 6.69 -6.99
CA LEU A 263 13.99 7.71 -5.96
C LEU A 263 13.84 9.11 -6.54
N VAL A 264 14.37 9.34 -7.75
CA VAL A 264 14.17 10.60 -8.48
C VAL A 264 12.70 10.80 -8.81
N ALA A 265 12.01 9.76 -9.30
CA ALA A 265 10.57 9.82 -9.55
C ALA A 265 9.78 10.15 -8.27
N LEU A 266 10.19 9.60 -7.12
CA LEU A 266 9.58 9.95 -5.83
C LEU A 266 9.82 11.42 -5.47
N LEU A 267 11.07 11.91 -5.58
CA LEU A 267 11.43 13.31 -5.27
C LEU A 267 10.71 14.32 -6.18
N ARG A 268 10.44 13.95 -7.43
CA ARG A 268 9.67 14.76 -8.38
C ARG A 268 8.15 14.68 -8.16
N GLY A 269 7.68 13.75 -7.33
CA GLY A 269 6.25 13.47 -7.17
C GLY A 269 5.63 12.68 -8.33
N GLU A 270 6.44 12.10 -9.20
CA GLU A 270 6.02 11.23 -10.32
C GLU A 270 5.66 9.83 -9.85
N ALA A 271 6.20 9.40 -8.70
CA ALA A 271 5.88 8.15 -8.04
C ALA A 271 5.24 8.40 -6.68
N LYS A 272 4.31 7.55 -6.30
CA LYS A 272 3.62 7.58 -5.01
C LYS A 272 4.27 6.61 -4.04
N LEU A 273 4.65 7.08 -2.84
CA LEU A 273 5.24 6.22 -1.82
C LEU A 273 4.17 5.49 -1.03
N HIS A 274 4.21 4.18 -1.07
CA HIS A 274 3.42 3.25 -0.26
C HIS A 274 4.32 2.54 0.74
N ASN A 275 4.17 2.84 2.01
CA ASN A 275 5.11 2.41 3.04
C ASN A 275 4.47 1.51 4.09
N HIS A 276 4.98 0.28 4.22
CA HIS A 276 4.59 -0.66 5.25
C HIS A 276 5.12 -0.19 6.62
N CYS A 277 4.23 0.12 7.56
CA CYS A 277 4.56 0.41 8.97
C CYS A 277 3.40 0.02 9.89
N TYR A 278 3.70 -0.65 11.01
CA TYR A 278 2.71 -0.99 12.03
C TYR A 278 2.65 0.04 13.15
N GLN A 279 3.83 0.43 13.68
CA GLN A 279 3.96 1.16 14.93
C GLN A 279 4.13 2.67 14.72
N VAL A 280 3.65 3.45 15.68
CA VAL A 280 3.65 4.90 15.62
C VAL A 280 5.04 5.51 15.40
N HIS A 281 6.06 5.05 16.15
CA HIS A 281 7.40 5.61 16.03
C HIS A 281 8.09 5.31 14.70
N ASP A 282 7.71 4.21 14.01
CA ASP A 282 8.16 3.91 12.67
C ASP A 282 7.50 4.85 11.64
N MET A 283 6.20 5.13 11.78
CA MET A 283 5.51 6.12 10.95
C MET A 283 6.08 7.52 11.15
N GLU A 284 6.32 7.95 12.38
CA GLU A 284 6.98 9.23 12.69
C GLU A 284 8.39 9.32 12.09
N MET A 285 9.15 8.23 12.13
CA MET A 285 10.48 8.18 11.51
C MET A 285 10.39 8.44 10.01
N MET A 286 9.43 7.81 9.32
CA MET A 286 9.22 8.02 7.88
C MET A 286 8.73 9.43 7.55
N ILE A 287 7.88 10.04 8.38
CA ILE A 287 7.47 11.44 8.24
C ILE A 287 8.68 12.36 8.39
N ARG A 288 9.57 12.12 9.36
CA ARG A 288 10.82 12.90 9.47
C ARG A 288 11.70 12.77 8.24
N LEU A 289 11.83 11.55 7.68
CA LEU A 289 12.59 11.35 6.44
C LEU A 289 11.94 12.07 5.25
N SER A 290 10.62 12.07 5.15
CA SER A 290 9.92 12.76 4.07
C SER A 290 10.18 14.27 4.11
N HIS A 291 10.20 14.88 5.30
CA HIS A 291 10.55 16.29 5.48
C HIS A 291 12.03 16.56 5.18
N GLU A 292 12.94 15.67 5.63
CA GLU A 292 14.39 15.84 5.42
C GLU A 292 14.75 15.84 3.93
N PHE A 293 14.08 15.01 3.13
CA PHE A 293 14.41 14.84 1.71
C PHE A 293 13.42 15.49 0.73
N GLY A 294 12.26 15.91 1.20
CA GLY A 294 11.26 16.63 0.40
C GLY A 294 10.42 15.71 -0.49
N PHE A 295 10.15 14.47 -0.07
CA PHE A 295 9.19 13.59 -0.74
C PHE A 295 7.85 13.51 0.02
N LYS A 296 6.81 12.99 -0.64
CA LYS A 296 5.49 12.77 -0.04
C LYS A 296 5.20 11.29 0.13
N ILE A 297 4.53 10.94 1.22
CA ILE A 297 4.02 9.59 1.50
C ILE A 297 2.54 9.58 1.11
N ALA A 298 2.14 8.69 0.20
CA ALA A 298 0.74 8.56 -0.20
C ALA A 298 -0.08 7.80 0.84
N ALA A 299 0.46 6.70 1.35
CA ALA A 299 -0.19 5.90 2.39
C ALA A 299 0.84 5.16 3.25
N PHE A 300 0.52 5.04 4.54
CA PHE A 300 1.07 3.98 5.36
C PHE A 300 0.16 2.76 5.27
N HIS A 301 0.77 1.59 5.15
CA HIS A 301 0.08 0.32 5.08
C HIS A 301 0.20 -0.44 6.39
N HIS A 302 -0.85 -1.20 6.71
CA HIS A 302 -1.07 -1.90 7.97
C HIS A 302 -1.46 -0.98 9.12
N THR A 303 -0.71 0.07 9.42
CA THR A 303 -1.05 1.21 10.30
C THR A 303 -1.78 0.83 11.60
N LEU A 304 -1.37 -0.26 12.25
CA LEU A 304 -2.09 -0.82 13.40
C LEU A 304 -2.20 0.17 14.56
N GLU A 305 -1.21 1.06 14.69
CA GLU A 305 -1.17 2.10 15.72
C GLU A 305 -1.46 3.52 15.17
N SER A 306 -2.04 3.65 13.96
CA SER A 306 -2.31 4.98 13.36
C SER A 306 -3.21 5.85 14.22
N TYR A 307 -4.08 5.26 15.02
CA TYR A 307 -4.96 5.99 15.93
C TYR A 307 -4.21 6.88 16.93
N LYS A 308 -2.90 6.63 17.15
CA LYS A 308 -2.05 7.44 18.03
C LYS A 308 -1.51 8.72 17.38
N ILE A 309 -1.49 8.78 16.03
CA ILE A 309 -0.92 9.90 15.26
C ILE A 309 -1.86 10.44 14.16
N LEU A 310 -3.15 10.28 14.31
CA LEU A 310 -4.13 10.75 13.32
C LEU A 310 -3.98 12.23 12.97
N PRO A 311 -3.71 13.16 13.93
CA PRO A 311 -3.49 14.57 13.60
C PRO A 311 -2.32 14.78 12.64
N GLU A 312 -1.23 14.04 12.81
CA GLU A 312 -0.05 14.10 11.94
C GLU A 312 -0.37 13.54 10.55
N LEU A 313 -1.09 12.42 10.48
CA LEU A 313 -1.51 11.83 9.18
C LEU A 313 -2.40 12.79 8.39
N ILE A 314 -3.35 13.46 9.07
CA ILE A 314 -4.23 14.46 8.46
C ILE A 314 -3.41 15.65 7.96
N LYS A 315 -2.51 16.18 8.79
CA LYS A 315 -1.66 17.32 8.45
C LYS A 315 -0.79 17.06 7.22
N GLU A 316 -0.22 15.85 7.14
CA GLU A 316 0.66 15.45 6.03
C GLU A 316 -0.13 14.93 4.80
N GLY A 317 -1.45 14.74 4.92
CA GLY A 317 -2.29 14.19 3.85
C GLY A 317 -2.01 12.71 3.57
N ILE A 318 -1.56 11.96 4.58
CA ILE A 318 -1.19 10.55 4.45
C ILE A 318 -2.39 9.67 4.76
N ALA A 319 -2.73 8.75 3.87
CA ALA A 319 -3.79 7.79 4.10
C ALA A 319 -3.36 6.66 5.03
N ALA A 320 -4.28 6.20 5.89
CA ALA A 320 -4.14 5.01 6.70
C ALA A 320 -4.75 3.81 5.98
N ALA A 321 -3.91 2.94 5.42
CA ALA A 321 -4.35 1.71 4.77
C ALA A 321 -4.23 0.54 5.73
N THR A 322 -5.37 0.00 6.20
CA THR A 322 -5.41 -1.00 7.26
C THR A 322 -6.40 -2.13 6.96
N TRP A 323 -6.50 -3.07 7.86
CA TRP A 323 -7.60 -4.04 8.00
C TRP A 323 -8.12 -4.01 9.45
N PRO A 324 -9.35 -4.46 9.70
CA PRO A 324 -9.95 -4.33 11.04
C PRO A 324 -9.38 -5.32 12.06
N ASP A 325 -8.99 -6.54 11.63
CA ASP A 325 -8.71 -7.66 12.55
C ASP A 325 -7.73 -8.74 12.00
N ASP A 326 -7.04 -8.49 10.91
CA ASP A 326 -6.17 -9.48 10.24
C ASP A 326 -4.66 -9.30 10.54
N TRP A 327 -4.27 -8.98 11.78
CA TRP A 327 -2.87 -8.66 12.14
C TRP A 327 -2.12 -9.74 12.90
N VAL A 328 -2.52 -10.97 12.81
CA VAL A 328 -2.01 -12.09 13.58
C VAL A 328 -0.51 -12.35 13.44
N GLY A 329 0.12 -12.80 14.54
CA GLY A 329 1.43 -13.43 14.55
C GLY A 329 2.64 -12.50 14.60
N LYS A 330 2.46 -11.17 14.72
CA LYS A 330 3.56 -10.21 14.83
C LYS A 330 3.57 -9.50 16.18
N ALA A 331 4.77 -9.32 16.76
CA ALA A 331 4.94 -8.59 18.02
C ALA A 331 4.52 -7.10 17.86
N GLU A 332 4.66 -6.54 16.69
CA GLU A 332 4.23 -5.17 16.37
C GLU A 332 2.71 -4.97 16.34
N GLY A 333 1.93 -6.06 16.32
CA GLY A 333 0.48 -6.03 16.48
C GLY A 333 -0.02 -5.95 17.93
N TYR A 334 0.89 -5.84 18.90
CA TYR A 334 0.56 -5.90 20.33
C TYR A 334 -0.42 -4.81 20.79
N ASP A 335 -0.23 -3.57 20.33
CA ASP A 335 -1.08 -2.43 20.74
C ASP A 335 -1.94 -1.96 19.56
N THR A 336 -2.83 -2.83 19.10
CA THR A 336 -3.76 -2.55 18.03
C THR A 336 -5.20 -2.54 18.54
N SER A 337 -6.13 -2.00 17.75
CA SER A 337 -7.54 -1.95 18.09
C SER A 337 -8.42 -2.26 16.87
N PHE A 338 -9.44 -3.09 17.07
CA PHE A 338 -10.49 -3.33 16.07
C PHE A 338 -11.25 -2.06 15.67
N HIS A 339 -11.22 -1.03 16.52
CA HIS A 339 -11.86 0.26 16.26
C HIS A 339 -11.00 1.23 15.47
N THR A 340 -9.74 0.90 15.16
CA THR A 340 -8.83 1.78 14.41
C THR A 340 -9.46 2.34 13.12
N PRO A 341 -10.17 1.54 12.28
CA PRO A 341 -10.85 2.08 11.11
C PRO A 341 -11.90 3.16 11.45
N ALA A 342 -12.73 2.90 12.47
CA ALA A 342 -13.77 3.84 12.89
C ALA A 342 -13.17 5.12 13.48
N TRP A 343 -12.13 5.03 14.30
CA TRP A 343 -11.44 6.20 14.86
C TRP A 343 -10.73 7.02 13.79
N THR A 344 -10.15 6.36 12.78
CA THR A 344 -9.50 7.04 11.65
C THR A 344 -10.48 7.96 10.94
N VAL A 345 -11.67 7.46 10.59
CA VAL A 345 -12.71 8.26 9.92
C VAL A 345 -13.29 9.31 10.86
N ALA A 346 -13.55 8.98 12.12
CA ALA A 346 -14.09 9.92 13.11
C ALA A 346 -13.16 11.12 13.34
N ALA A 347 -11.85 10.95 13.20
CA ALA A 347 -10.87 12.02 13.25
C ALA A 347 -10.77 12.85 11.95
N GLY A 348 -11.38 12.41 10.86
CA GLY A 348 -11.28 13.04 9.54
C GLY A 348 -10.08 12.62 8.72
N ALA A 349 -9.38 11.54 9.11
CA ALA A 349 -8.27 10.98 8.34
C ALA A 349 -8.78 10.07 7.23
N MET A 350 -8.04 9.99 6.11
CA MET A 350 -8.37 9.12 5.00
C MET A 350 -8.10 7.66 5.36
N LEU A 351 -9.15 6.85 5.36
CA LEU A 351 -9.09 5.41 5.58
C LEU A 351 -9.11 4.67 4.24
N VAL A 352 -8.29 3.63 4.11
CA VAL A 352 -8.39 2.61 3.06
C VAL A 352 -8.37 1.23 3.70
N LEU A 353 -9.26 0.35 3.27
CA LEU A 353 -9.22 -1.06 3.61
C LEU A 353 -8.52 -1.84 2.50
N LYS A 354 -7.62 -2.74 2.86
CA LYS A 354 -6.74 -3.45 1.94
C LYS A 354 -6.59 -4.92 2.33
N SER A 355 -6.08 -5.76 1.42
CA SER A 355 -5.93 -7.19 1.69
C SER A 355 -4.54 -7.56 2.24
N ASP A 356 -3.47 -7.31 1.53
CA ASP A 356 -2.14 -7.93 1.68
C ASP A 356 -2.11 -9.37 1.11
N HIS A 357 -2.87 -9.59 0.02
CA HIS A 357 -2.90 -10.91 -0.63
C HIS A 357 -1.48 -11.39 -1.00
N PRO A 358 -1.11 -12.65 -0.73
CA PRO A 358 -1.93 -13.78 -0.24
C PRO A 358 -1.97 -13.92 1.29
N VAL A 359 -1.40 -13.01 2.07
CA VAL A 359 -1.43 -13.07 3.55
C VAL A 359 -2.87 -13.08 4.06
N THR A 360 -3.69 -12.19 3.55
CA THR A 360 -5.15 -12.24 3.67
C THR A 360 -5.76 -12.30 2.28
N ASP A 361 -6.76 -13.13 2.10
CA ASP A 361 -7.35 -13.33 0.77
C ASP A 361 -8.11 -12.09 0.29
N ALA A 362 -7.63 -11.48 -0.80
CA ALA A 362 -8.26 -10.31 -1.40
C ALA A 362 -9.70 -10.57 -1.87
N LYS A 363 -10.07 -11.81 -2.18
CA LYS A 363 -11.45 -12.22 -2.45
C LYS A 363 -12.38 -11.86 -1.29
N ALA A 364 -11.88 -11.89 -0.06
CA ALA A 364 -12.62 -11.60 1.16
C ALA A 364 -12.62 -10.11 1.54
N LEU A 365 -12.12 -9.21 0.71
CA LEU A 365 -11.94 -7.80 1.09
C LEU A 365 -13.26 -7.08 1.44
N MET A 366 -14.37 -7.45 0.80
CA MET A 366 -15.71 -6.97 1.19
C MET A 366 -16.07 -7.37 2.63
N TYR A 367 -15.67 -8.56 3.07
CA TYR A 367 -15.89 -8.99 4.46
C TYR A 367 -15.05 -8.19 5.46
N SER A 368 -13.85 -7.70 5.05
CA SER A 368 -13.09 -6.77 5.87
C SER A 368 -13.85 -5.46 6.08
N GLY A 369 -14.52 -4.95 5.05
CA GLY A 369 -15.45 -3.83 5.18
C GLY A 369 -16.58 -4.13 6.18
N ALA A 370 -17.18 -5.33 6.09
CA ALA A 370 -18.22 -5.77 7.00
C ALA A 370 -17.76 -5.83 8.46
N ARG A 371 -16.59 -6.39 8.69
CA ARG A 371 -15.98 -6.45 10.03
C ARG A 371 -15.69 -5.05 10.58
N ALA A 372 -15.16 -4.15 9.75
CA ALA A 372 -14.94 -2.76 10.16
C ALA A 372 -16.25 -2.07 10.57
N VAL A 373 -17.36 -2.32 9.86
CA VAL A 373 -18.69 -1.80 10.24
C VAL A 373 -19.16 -2.42 11.56
N HIS A 374 -18.90 -3.71 11.79
CA HIS A 374 -19.22 -4.36 13.07
C HIS A 374 -18.51 -3.67 14.24
N TYR A 375 -17.28 -3.19 14.03
CA TYR A 375 -16.47 -2.44 15.00
C TYR A 375 -16.70 -0.92 14.97
N GLY A 376 -17.79 -0.46 14.35
CA GLY A 376 -18.30 0.90 14.48
C GLY A 376 -17.95 1.84 13.32
N LEU A 377 -17.36 1.37 12.24
CA LEU A 377 -17.21 2.18 11.04
C LEU A 377 -18.57 2.39 10.37
N PRO A 378 -18.98 3.61 9.96
CA PRO A 378 -20.17 3.82 9.16
C PRO A 378 -20.12 3.03 7.85
N GLN A 379 -21.26 2.43 7.45
CA GLN A 379 -21.31 1.58 6.25
C GLN A 379 -20.87 2.31 4.98
N ASP A 380 -21.29 3.56 4.79
CA ASP A 380 -20.90 4.38 3.66
C ASP A 380 -19.37 4.62 3.63
N GLU A 381 -18.78 4.88 4.78
CA GLU A 381 -17.33 5.04 4.92
C GLU A 381 -16.56 3.73 4.67
N ALA A 382 -17.13 2.58 5.01
CA ALA A 382 -16.53 1.30 4.66
C ALA A 382 -16.51 1.07 3.15
N LEU A 383 -17.59 1.42 2.43
CA LEU A 383 -17.64 1.35 0.98
C LEU A 383 -16.66 2.34 0.34
N LYS A 384 -16.57 3.58 0.86
CA LYS A 384 -15.56 4.55 0.39
C LYS A 384 -14.14 4.02 0.60
N ALA A 385 -13.86 3.44 1.75
CA ALA A 385 -12.54 2.89 2.06
C ALA A 385 -12.12 1.72 1.16
N LEU A 386 -13.08 1.00 0.60
CA LEU A 386 -12.87 -0.10 -0.35
C LEU A 386 -12.80 0.35 -1.81
N THR A 387 -13.21 1.58 -2.13
CA THR A 387 -13.42 2.03 -3.52
C THR A 387 -12.76 3.38 -3.78
N ILE A 388 -13.48 4.48 -3.58
CA ILE A 388 -13.04 5.82 -3.98
C ILE A 388 -11.80 6.30 -3.22
N ASN A 389 -11.71 6.05 -1.91
CA ASN A 389 -10.53 6.46 -1.13
C ASN A 389 -9.28 5.74 -1.63
N ALA A 390 -9.39 4.43 -1.91
CA ALA A 390 -8.32 3.63 -2.48
C ALA A 390 -7.89 4.16 -3.86
N ALA A 391 -8.85 4.48 -4.73
CA ALA A 391 -8.59 5.09 -6.03
C ALA A 391 -7.91 6.45 -5.91
N THR A 392 -8.34 7.29 -4.97
CA THR A 392 -7.75 8.62 -4.70
C THR A 392 -6.30 8.51 -4.23
N VAL A 393 -6.01 7.57 -3.32
CA VAL A 393 -4.64 7.31 -2.86
C VAL A 393 -3.72 6.91 -4.01
N LEU A 394 -4.23 6.10 -4.95
CA LEU A 394 -3.50 5.76 -6.17
C LEU A 394 -3.43 6.94 -7.17
N GLY A 395 -4.28 7.98 -7.03
CA GLY A 395 -4.43 9.06 -8.00
C GLY A 395 -5.16 8.61 -9.26
N LEU A 396 -6.01 7.60 -9.14
CA LEU A 396 -6.77 6.98 -10.21
C LEU A 396 -8.28 7.25 -10.10
N ASP A 397 -8.71 8.09 -9.17
CA ASP A 397 -10.12 8.48 -8.92
C ASP A 397 -10.80 9.11 -10.15
N HIS A 398 -10.02 9.75 -11.01
CA HIS A 398 -10.50 10.23 -12.31
C HIS A 398 -10.81 9.12 -13.33
N ARG A 399 -10.41 7.88 -13.06
CA ARG A 399 -10.46 6.73 -13.97
C ARG A 399 -11.24 5.55 -13.41
N VAL A 400 -11.12 5.26 -12.14
CA VAL A 400 -11.77 4.17 -11.43
C VAL A 400 -12.51 4.71 -10.21
N GLY A 401 -13.67 4.14 -9.91
CA GLY A 401 -14.62 4.72 -8.96
C GLY A 401 -15.56 5.72 -9.63
N CYS A 402 -16.58 6.17 -8.90
CA CYS A 402 -17.54 7.15 -9.40
C CYS A 402 -17.30 8.49 -8.72
N GLU A 403 -16.77 9.48 -9.43
CA GLU A 403 -16.93 10.88 -9.08
C GLU A 403 -18.03 11.52 -9.91
N TYR A 404 -18.94 12.18 -9.22
CA TYR A 404 -19.91 13.10 -9.82
C TYR A 404 -19.28 14.49 -9.73
N SER A 405 -18.52 14.91 -10.77
CA SER A 405 -18.01 16.27 -10.83
C SER A 405 -19.09 17.18 -11.37
N ASN A 406 -19.61 18.08 -10.52
CA ASN A 406 -20.38 19.31 -10.80
C ASN A 406 -20.85 19.48 -12.26
N GLY A 407 -21.96 18.79 -12.66
CA GLY A 407 -22.67 19.09 -13.90
C GLY A 407 -22.12 18.46 -15.19
N LEU A 408 -21.02 17.71 -15.15
CA LEU A 408 -20.52 16.92 -16.28
C LEU A 408 -20.89 15.44 -16.11
N PRO A 409 -21.19 14.70 -17.19
CA PRO A 409 -21.50 13.29 -17.08
C PRO A 409 -20.32 12.53 -16.47
N PRO A 410 -20.59 11.56 -15.56
CA PRO A 410 -19.54 10.83 -14.85
C PRO A 410 -18.61 10.13 -15.83
N ARG A 411 -17.31 10.40 -15.71
CA ARG A 411 -16.26 9.68 -16.45
C ARG A 411 -15.82 8.44 -15.69
N CYS A 412 -16.78 7.60 -15.27
CA CYS A 412 -16.47 6.37 -14.55
C CYS A 412 -16.21 5.22 -15.53
N ARG A 413 -15.16 4.44 -15.26
CA ARG A 413 -14.98 3.13 -15.89
C ARG A 413 -15.40 2.07 -14.88
N LEU A 414 -16.51 1.39 -15.14
CA LEU A 414 -16.83 0.14 -14.44
C LEU A 414 -16.04 -0.99 -15.12
N THR A 415 -15.25 -1.68 -14.32
CA THR A 415 -14.90 -3.06 -14.62
C THR A 415 -15.95 -3.92 -13.91
N GLN A 416 -16.62 -4.78 -14.67
CA GLN A 416 -17.74 -5.59 -14.27
C GLN A 416 -17.68 -6.07 -12.80
N THR A 417 -18.65 -5.71 -12.00
CA THR A 417 -19.05 -6.54 -10.86
C THR A 417 -20.49 -6.23 -10.47
N VAL A 418 -21.37 -7.16 -10.75
CA VAL A 418 -22.65 -7.27 -10.09
C VAL A 418 -22.43 -8.21 -8.91
N ALA A 419 -22.30 -7.67 -7.71
CA ALA A 419 -22.33 -8.49 -6.50
C ALA A 419 -23.80 -8.80 -6.18
N ALA A 420 -24.36 -9.81 -6.84
CA ALA A 420 -25.62 -10.38 -6.44
C ALA A 420 -25.40 -11.31 -5.25
N ASP A 421 -26.23 -11.18 -4.23
CA ASP A 421 -26.55 -12.12 -3.13
C ASP A 421 -25.84 -12.08 -1.79
N SER A 422 -24.77 -11.35 -1.54
CA SER A 422 -24.24 -11.30 -0.17
C SER A 422 -24.87 -10.23 0.76
N ALA A 423 -25.74 -9.40 0.21
CA ALA A 423 -26.32 -8.26 0.95
C ALA A 423 -27.55 -8.62 1.84
N ARG A 424 -28.10 -9.82 1.75
CA ARG A 424 -29.31 -10.17 2.51
C ARG A 424 -29.08 -10.37 4.00
N ASP A 425 -27.85 -10.68 4.42
CA ASP A 425 -27.57 -10.97 5.84
C ASP A 425 -27.20 -9.73 6.68
N TRP A 426 -27.15 -8.55 6.08
CA TRP A 426 -26.66 -7.32 6.72
C TRP A 426 -27.70 -6.51 7.48
N GLN A 427 -28.99 -6.83 7.40
CA GLN A 427 -30.06 -5.97 7.95
C GLN A 427 -30.40 -6.14 9.43
N GLY A 428 -29.62 -6.84 10.19
CA GLY A 428 -30.09 -7.27 11.50
C GLY A 428 -29.35 -6.85 12.74
N ARG A 429 -28.83 -5.63 12.96
CA ARG A 429 -28.64 -5.08 14.33
C ARG A 429 -28.22 -3.60 14.29
N ARG A 430 -28.99 -2.74 14.99
CA ARG A 430 -28.63 -1.33 15.21
C ARG A 430 -27.38 -1.24 16.11
N PRO A 431 -26.33 -0.48 15.73
CA PRO A 431 -25.17 -0.27 16.59
C PRO A 431 -25.56 0.61 17.80
N ARG A 432 -25.08 0.22 18.98
CA ARG A 432 -25.10 1.11 20.16
C ARG A 432 -24.15 2.28 19.88
N ARG A 433 -24.55 3.49 20.29
CA ARG A 433 -23.70 4.69 20.17
C ARG A 433 -22.35 4.42 20.82
N LEU A 434 -21.28 4.52 20.05
CA LEU A 434 -19.91 4.52 20.56
C LEU A 434 -19.67 5.84 21.29
N GLY A 435 -19.13 5.75 22.51
CA GLY A 435 -18.62 6.92 23.22
C GLY A 435 -17.48 7.57 22.42
N SER A 436 -17.32 8.86 22.56
CA SER A 436 -16.22 9.64 21.96
C SER A 436 -14.88 8.98 22.26
N PRO A 437 -13.88 9.06 21.35
CA PRO A 437 -12.54 8.57 21.62
C PRO A 437 -12.01 9.17 22.92
N PRO A 438 -11.27 8.40 23.74
CA PRO A 438 -10.74 8.94 24.99
C PRO A 438 -9.87 10.15 24.66
N ALA A 439 -10.25 11.31 25.18
CA ALA A 439 -9.42 12.49 25.12
C ALA A 439 -8.07 12.13 25.73
N LEU A 440 -6.98 12.36 24.98
CA LEU A 440 -5.61 12.23 25.47
C LEU A 440 -5.40 13.26 26.59
N ALA A 441 -5.85 12.88 27.80
CA ALA A 441 -5.56 13.63 29.00
C ALA A 441 -4.08 13.51 29.29
N ARG A 442 -3.34 14.59 29.07
CA ARG A 442 -2.01 14.79 29.68
C ARG A 442 -2.19 14.75 31.19
N ARG A 443 -2.06 13.60 31.79
CA ARG A 443 -1.88 13.47 33.24
C ARG A 443 -0.39 13.37 33.53
N GLY A 444 0.19 14.47 34.02
CA GLY A 444 1.39 14.43 34.79
C GLY A 444 1.11 13.63 36.06
N ALA A 445 1.54 12.39 36.11
CA ALA A 445 1.55 11.60 37.32
C ALA A 445 2.98 11.61 37.85
N SER A 446 3.17 12.34 38.97
CA SER A 446 4.33 12.20 39.84
C SER A 446 4.32 10.81 40.44
N LEU A 447 5.26 9.98 40.07
CA LEU A 447 5.51 8.68 40.69
C LEU A 447 6.17 8.86 42.04
N GLY A 448 5.40 8.65 43.10
CA GLY A 448 5.90 8.45 44.47
C GLY A 448 6.58 7.08 44.56
N VAL A 449 7.86 7.10 44.78
CA VAL A 449 8.67 5.88 45.00
C VAL A 449 8.40 5.36 46.40
N HIS A 450 7.63 4.26 46.54
CA HIS A 450 7.63 3.45 47.75
C HIS A 450 8.67 2.34 47.63
N ARG A 451 9.76 2.47 48.44
CA ARG A 451 10.75 1.42 48.66
C ARG A 451 10.14 0.34 49.56
N GLY A 452 9.84 -0.82 48.99
CA GLY A 452 9.57 -2.06 49.72
C GLY A 452 10.80 -2.94 49.71
N ARG A 453 11.27 -3.35 50.92
CA ARG A 453 12.41 -4.24 51.14
C ARG A 453 12.11 -5.66 50.63
N PRO A 454 13.10 -6.42 50.13
CA PRO A 454 12.90 -7.81 49.75
C PRO A 454 12.98 -8.75 50.96
N GLN A 455 12.01 -9.62 51.12
CA GLN A 455 12.09 -10.79 51.99
C GLN A 455 12.79 -11.94 51.25
N ALA A 456 13.81 -12.46 51.92
CA ALA A 456 14.55 -13.65 51.54
C ALA A 456 13.68 -14.91 51.74
N GLN A 457 13.57 -15.75 50.71
CA GLN A 457 13.13 -17.14 50.88
C GLN A 457 14.14 -18.12 50.29
N ARG A 458 14.38 -19.14 51.13
CA ARG A 458 15.38 -20.18 51.15
C ARG A 458 15.33 -21.14 49.95
N ARG A 459 16.49 -21.58 49.52
CA ARG A 459 16.72 -22.75 48.65
C ARG A 459 16.36 -24.05 49.36
N PRO A 460 15.99 -25.11 48.67
CA PRO A 460 16.49 -26.43 48.95
C PRO A 460 17.40 -27.00 47.86
N ALA A 461 18.22 -27.95 48.32
CA ALA A 461 19.38 -28.47 47.64
C ALA A 461 19.13 -29.68 46.74
N ARG A 462 20.02 -29.79 45.72
CA ARG A 462 20.66 -31.03 45.20
C ARG A 462 19.79 -32.24 44.80
N GLY A 463 19.94 -32.59 43.54
CA GLY A 463 19.76 -33.95 43.04
C GLY A 463 20.52 -34.08 41.72
N ALA A 464 21.74 -34.63 41.80
CA ALA A 464 22.51 -35.00 40.61
C ALA A 464 22.00 -36.34 40.06
N ALA A 465 21.76 -36.39 38.75
CA ALA A 465 21.68 -37.66 38.01
C ALA A 465 22.42 -37.52 36.69
N ALA A 466 23.52 -38.23 36.63
CA ALA A 466 24.31 -38.47 35.42
C ALA A 466 23.54 -39.40 34.47
N VAL A 467 23.49 -39.06 33.20
CA VAL A 467 23.12 -40.01 32.12
C VAL A 467 24.22 -40.01 31.07
N ARG A 468 24.74 -41.22 30.88
CA ARG A 468 25.81 -41.63 29.98
C ARG A 468 25.40 -41.44 28.49
N ARG A 469 26.37 -41.12 27.66
CA ARG A 469 26.34 -41.29 26.21
C ARG A 469 26.47 -42.81 25.85
N PRO A 470 25.84 -43.27 24.76
CA PRO A 470 26.37 -44.37 23.99
C PRO A 470 27.11 -43.88 22.74
N THR A 471 28.26 -44.42 22.52
CA THR A 471 28.99 -44.57 21.27
C THR A 471 28.29 -45.61 20.41
N ASP A 472 27.99 -45.27 19.13
CA ASP A 472 28.48 -45.90 17.89
C ASP A 472 27.89 -45.12 16.69
#